data_4ab56c1bdfea84aeded16cb8b2deab51
#
_entry.id   4ab56c1bdfea84aeded16cb8b2deab51
#
_cell.length_a   1.000
_cell.length_b   1.000
_cell.length_c   1.000
_cell.angle_alpha   90.00
_cell.angle_beta   90.00
_cell.angle_gamma   90.00
#
_symmetry.space_group_name_H-M   'P 1'
#
loop_
_entity.id
_entity.type
_entity.pdbx_description
1 polymer ?
#
loop_
_entity_poly.entity_id
_entity_poly.type
_entity_poly.pdbx_seq_one_letter_code
_entity_poly.pdbx_strand_id
1 'polypeptide(L)'
;MHIVADQNIPALSSLVTNAGSLSLYSDRQPPQALLAHADALLVRSVTRVDEHLLQQAPQLKFVATATIGTEHLDLNALSKRGITVASAPGGNADSVGEYVLAAVLACFAKRQQLQKLSDLEVAIIGAGNTGMAAGRRLQALGLTVHYYDPPLLNSGAAEQRSDDIHDHWQRVLNSDVISCHVPLINGGAHPTQHLFDIEALQSLHSEQLLINASRGAVVDNQALIACCAQGDCPELVLDVWEGEPQIDSELLPLVTIATPHIAGHSAEGKIGGAIMVARELHDFFGLTFKHELSSLLPDCGWPSLPADGIAEWSQLAELVLRRYDIWADDAAMRAYGITASGFDQLRKNYRKDNPRRQLNNQPIACHNTQQIAQFSALGFNAFRA
;
A
#
# COMPACT_ATOMS: atom_id res chain seq x y z
N MET A 1 18.60 -26.85 6.25
CA MET A 1 17.53 -26.20 5.48
C MET A 1 18.16 -25.38 4.38
N HIS A 2 17.63 -25.47 3.15
CA HIS A 2 18.07 -24.67 1.99
C HIS A 2 16.96 -23.68 1.60
N ILE A 3 17.27 -22.39 1.67
CA ILE A 3 16.37 -21.27 1.36
C ILE A 3 16.75 -20.73 -0.01
N VAL A 4 15.80 -20.66 -0.92
CA VAL A 4 15.91 -19.98 -2.23
C VAL A 4 15.10 -18.69 -2.16
N ALA A 5 15.69 -17.54 -2.56
CA ALA A 5 15.03 -16.26 -2.39
C ALA A 5 15.34 -15.24 -3.49
N ASP A 6 14.37 -14.36 -3.78
CA ASP A 6 14.57 -13.18 -4.63
C ASP A 6 15.58 -12.24 -3.96
N GLN A 7 16.67 -11.92 -4.65
CA GLN A 7 17.75 -11.05 -4.14
C GLN A 7 17.29 -9.62 -3.80
N ASN A 8 16.14 -9.20 -4.31
CA ASN A 8 15.61 -7.87 -4.07
C ASN A 8 14.68 -7.81 -2.83
N ILE A 9 14.56 -8.89 -2.05
CA ILE A 9 13.98 -8.82 -0.70
C ILE A 9 15.02 -8.16 0.21
N PRO A 10 14.74 -6.97 0.78
CA PRO A 10 15.75 -6.22 1.50
C PRO A 10 16.18 -6.89 2.80
N ALA A 11 17.43 -6.71 3.19
CA ALA A 11 18.03 -7.23 4.42
C ALA A 11 17.93 -8.76 4.62
N LEU A 12 17.48 -9.52 3.62
CA LEU A 12 17.14 -10.94 3.80
C LEU A 12 18.33 -11.78 4.28
N SER A 13 19.54 -11.55 3.74
CA SER A 13 20.73 -12.29 4.17
C SER A 13 20.98 -12.16 5.67
N SER A 14 20.77 -10.97 6.26
CA SER A 14 20.89 -10.77 7.70
C SER A 14 19.75 -11.43 8.46
N LEU A 15 18.52 -11.36 7.92
CA LEU A 15 17.33 -11.89 8.56
C LEU A 15 17.30 -13.42 8.66
N VAL A 16 17.94 -14.14 7.74
CA VAL A 16 17.93 -15.62 7.69
C VAL A 16 19.29 -16.26 7.98
N THR A 17 20.27 -15.51 8.49
CA THR A 17 21.67 -15.98 8.73
C THR A 17 21.70 -17.29 9.54
N ASN A 18 20.83 -17.44 10.54
CA ASN A 18 20.77 -18.59 11.42
C ASN A 18 19.74 -19.66 10.99
N ALA A 19 19.09 -19.47 9.85
CA ALA A 19 18.03 -20.36 9.39
C ALA A 19 18.50 -21.47 8.45
N GLY A 20 19.71 -21.38 7.89
CA GLY A 20 20.26 -22.38 6.96
C GLY A 20 21.08 -21.77 5.82
N SER A 21 21.27 -22.52 4.75
CA SER A 21 21.93 -22.01 3.55
C SER A 21 20.98 -21.18 2.71
N LEU A 22 21.44 -20.02 2.22
CA LEU A 22 20.67 -19.10 1.39
C LEU A 22 21.24 -19.06 -0.03
N SER A 23 20.38 -19.30 -1.03
CA SER A 23 20.68 -19.07 -2.45
C SER A 23 19.79 -17.98 -3.00
N LEU A 24 20.40 -16.96 -3.61
CA LEU A 24 19.67 -15.82 -4.18
C LEU A 24 19.50 -15.97 -5.70
N TYR A 25 18.36 -15.53 -6.24
CA TYR A 25 18.13 -15.43 -7.68
C TYR A 25 17.70 -13.99 -8.05
N SER A 26 18.01 -13.60 -9.30
CA SER A 26 17.78 -12.23 -9.81
C SER A 26 16.63 -12.11 -10.81
N ASP A 27 16.28 -13.21 -11.44
CA ASP A 27 15.32 -13.27 -12.53
C ASP A 27 13.85 -13.34 -12.01
N ARG A 28 12.90 -13.27 -12.92
CA ARG A 28 11.47 -13.45 -12.55
C ARG A 28 11.17 -14.87 -12.06
N GLN A 29 11.96 -15.85 -12.48
CA GLN A 29 11.83 -17.25 -12.07
C GLN A 29 13.15 -17.74 -11.47
N PRO A 30 13.13 -18.45 -10.34
CA PRO A 30 14.32 -19.08 -9.79
C PRO A 30 14.82 -20.21 -10.70
N PRO A 31 16.15 -20.37 -10.85
CA PRO A 31 16.72 -21.47 -11.62
C PRO A 31 16.31 -22.85 -11.07
N GLN A 32 15.98 -23.81 -11.96
CA GLN A 32 15.59 -25.16 -11.58
C GLN A 32 16.60 -25.85 -10.67
N ALA A 33 17.90 -25.64 -10.91
CA ALA A 33 18.96 -26.21 -10.09
C ALA A 33 18.90 -25.79 -8.62
N LEU A 34 18.40 -24.57 -8.31
CA LEU A 34 18.17 -24.11 -6.95
C LEU A 34 16.89 -24.72 -6.37
N LEU A 35 15.81 -24.78 -7.16
CA LEU A 35 14.51 -25.30 -6.74
C LEU A 35 14.56 -26.78 -6.35
N ALA A 36 15.38 -27.59 -7.04
CA ALA A 36 15.48 -29.02 -6.81
C ALA A 36 15.81 -29.42 -5.36
N HIS A 37 16.46 -28.54 -4.62
CA HIS A 37 16.90 -28.78 -3.23
C HIS A 37 16.32 -27.79 -2.22
N ALA A 38 15.38 -26.93 -2.64
CA ALA A 38 14.80 -25.91 -1.79
C ALA A 38 13.81 -26.50 -0.75
N ASP A 39 14.06 -26.24 0.52
CA ASP A 39 13.10 -26.45 1.60
C ASP A 39 12.12 -25.27 1.72
N ALA A 40 12.59 -24.04 1.43
CA ALA A 40 11.81 -22.81 1.49
C ALA A 40 12.07 -21.92 0.27
N LEU A 41 11.02 -21.25 -0.23
CA LEU A 41 11.09 -20.30 -1.33
C LEU A 41 10.50 -18.95 -0.88
N LEU A 42 11.34 -17.90 -0.91
CA LEU A 42 10.92 -16.54 -0.57
C LEU A 42 10.87 -15.70 -1.84
N VAL A 43 9.68 -15.17 -2.15
CA VAL A 43 9.43 -14.47 -3.43
C VAL A 43 8.92 -13.04 -3.21
N ARG A 44 8.87 -12.30 -4.32
CA ARG A 44 8.09 -11.06 -4.47
C ARG A 44 7.02 -11.26 -5.53
N SER A 45 6.17 -10.27 -5.75
CA SER A 45 5.05 -10.31 -6.70
C SER A 45 5.43 -10.59 -8.16
N VAL A 46 6.71 -10.47 -8.53
CA VAL A 46 7.22 -10.71 -9.89
C VAL A 46 7.47 -12.19 -10.19
N THR A 47 7.55 -13.04 -9.16
CA THR A 47 7.78 -14.49 -9.31
C THR A 47 6.45 -15.22 -9.23
N ARG A 48 6.01 -15.82 -10.31
CA ARG A 48 4.81 -16.65 -10.32
C ARG A 48 5.13 -18.03 -9.76
N VAL A 49 4.43 -18.42 -8.70
CA VAL A 49 4.53 -19.75 -8.09
C VAL A 49 3.29 -20.56 -8.51
N ASP A 50 3.43 -21.33 -9.54
CA ASP A 50 2.38 -22.17 -10.13
C ASP A 50 2.80 -23.64 -10.13
N GLU A 51 1.94 -24.50 -10.65
CA GLU A 51 2.17 -25.96 -10.74
C GLU A 51 3.47 -26.28 -11.50
N HIS A 52 3.82 -25.48 -12.55
CA HIS A 52 5.05 -25.71 -13.32
C HIS A 52 6.30 -25.48 -12.46
N LEU A 53 6.35 -24.39 -11.67
CA LEU A 53 7.43 -24.14 -10.74
C LEU A 53 7.49 -25.20 -9.64
N LEU A 54 6.33 -25.57 -9.09
CA LEU A 54 6.25 -26.53 -7.99
C LEU A 54 6.71 -27.94 -8.39
N GLN A 55 6.58 -28.34 -9.67
CA GLN A 55 7.14 -29.59 -10.18
C GLN A 55 8.67 -29.63 -10.13
N GLN A 56 9.32 -28.47 -10.16
CA GLN A 56 10.78 -28.35 -10.09
C GLN A 56 11.30 -28.29 -8.66
N ALA A 57 10.42 -28.18 -7.66
CA ALA A 57 10.75 -28.02 -6.24
C ALA A 57 10.17 -29.15 -5.37
N PRO A 58 10.63 -30.43 -5.55
CA PRO A 58 9.99 -31.59 -4.91
C PRO A 58 10.15 -31.64 -3.38
N GLN A 59 11.12 -30.89 -2.82
CA GLN A 59 11.38 -30.86 -1.37
C GLN A 59 10.77 -29.65 -0.67
N LEU A 60 10.08 -28.77 -1.43
CA LEU A 60 9.58 -27.49 -0.91
C LEU A 60 8.47 -27.71 0.14
N LYS A 61 8.62 -27.07 1.30
CA LYS A 61 7.72 -27.16 2.45
C LYS A 61 7.08 -25.82 2.79
N PHE A 62 7.74 -24.73 2.41
CA PHE A 62 7.34 -23.37 2.78
C PHE A 62 7.55 -22.40 1.61
N VAL A 63 6.53 -21.58 1.34
CA VAL A 63 6.59 -20.47 0.39
C VAL A 63 6.16 -19.19 1.11
N ALA A 64 6.95 -18.13 1.00
CA ALA A 64 6.50 -16.84 1.50
C ALA A 64 6.73 -15.72 0.48
N THR A 65 5.78 -14.78 0.41
CA THR A 65 5.91 -13.58 -0.40
C THR A 65 6.10 -12.35 0.47
N ALA A 66 7.17 -11.58 0.22
CA ALA A 66 7.45 -10.31 0.90
C ALA A 66 6.50 -9.17 0.43
N THR A 67 5.29 -9.53 -0.01
CA THR A 67 4.23 -8.63 -0.44
C THR A 67 2.92 -8.97 0.27
N ILE A 68 1.96 -8.03 0.26
CA ILE A 68 0.63 -8.27 0.86
C ILE A 68 -0.17 -9.20 -0.05
N GLY A 69 -0.23 -8.88 -1.35
CA GLY A 69 -1.00 -9.63 -2.34
C GLY A 69 -0.36 -10.99 -2.64
N THR A 70 -1.20 -11.99 -2.88
CA THR A 70 -0.81 -13.37 -3.17
C THR A 70 -1.27 -13.83 -4.56
N GLU A 71 -1.67 -12.90 -5.43
CA GLU A 71 -2.23 -13.18 -6.77
C GLU A 71 -1.27 -13.95 -7.68
N HIS A 72 0.04 -13.86 -7.40
CA HIS A 72 1.11 -14.57 -8.09
C HIS A 72 1.38 -15.99 -7.54
N LEU A 73 0.68 -16.41 -6.48
CA LEU A 73 0.79 -17.73 -5.85
C LEU A 73 -0.45 -18.57 -6.18
N ASP A 74 -0.26 -19.76 -6.74
CA ASP A 74 -1.34 -20.74 -6.88
C ASP A 74 -1.58 -21.42 -5.52
N LEU A 75 -2.45 -20.81 -4.72
CA LEU A 75 -2.77 -21.29 -3.36
C LEU A 75 -3.38 -22.69 -3.38
N ASN A 76 -4.12 -23.05 -4.44
CA ASN A 76 -4.71 -24.37 -4.57
C ASN A 76 -3.65 -25.44 -4.83
N ALA A 77 -2.70 -25.18 -5.73
CA ALA A 77 -1.59 -26.07 -6.00
C ALA A 77 -0.69 -26.26 -4.79
N LEU A 78 -0.38 -25.16 -4.06
CA LEU A 78 0.41 -25.17 -2.82
C LEU A 78 -0.28 -26.00 -1.73
N SER A 79 -1.57 -25.78 -1.50
CA SER A 79 -2.38 -26.53 -0.52
C SER A 79 -2.44 -28.02 -0.85
N LYS A 80 -2.67 -28.41 -2.11
CA LYS A 80 -2.68 -29.83 -2.53
C LYS A 80 -1.36 -30.53 -2.26
N ARG A 81 -0.24 -29.82 -2.25
CA ARG A 81 1.10 -30.36 -1.95
C ARG A 81 1.47 -30.28 -0.47
N GLY A 82 0.59 -29.74 0.39
CA GLY A 82 0.88 -29.52 1.81
C GLY A 82 1.95 -28.50 2.08
N ILE A 83 2.17 -27.56 1.16
CA ILE A 83 3.16 -26.48 1.29
C ILE A 83 2.52 -25.35 2.08
N THR A 84 3.16 -24.94 3.18
CA THR A 84 2.73 -23.79 3.98
C THR A 84 3.03 -22.48 3.24
N VAL A 85 2.05 -21.57 3.26
CA VAL A 85 2.16 -20.26 2.61
C VAL A 85 2.11 -19.16 3.64
N ALA A 86 3.03 -18.19 3.53
CA ALA A 86 3.01 -16.94 4.29
C ALA A 86 3.05 -15.72 3.35
N SER A 87 2.55 -14.60 3.84
CA SER A 87 2.63 -13.29 3.17
C SER A 87 2.97 -12.21 4.19
N ALA A 88 3.03 -10.96 3.77
CA ALA A 88 3.33 -9.83 4.65
C ALA A 88 2.10 -8.90 4.84
N PRO A 89 0.99 -9.36 5.43
CA PRO A 89 -0.22 -8.56 5.58
C PRO A 89 0.02 -7.36 6.49
N GLY A 90 -0.25 -6.15 5.97
CA GLY A 90 -0.04 -4.91 6.72
C GLY A 90 1.40 -4.40 6.77
N GLY A 91 2.38 -5.11 6.22
CA GLY A 91 3.79 -4.71 6.25
C GLY A 91 4.06 -3.32 5.63
N ASN A 92 3.23 -2.87 4.70
CA ASN A 92 3.31 -1.55 4.09
C ASN A 92 2.09 -0.65 4.38
N ALA A 93 1.22 -1.03 5.33
CA ALA A 93 -0.04 -0.32 5.58
C ALA A 93 0.18 1.16 5.92
N ASP A 94 1.16 1.45 6.76
CA ASP A 94 1.51 2.83 7.12
C ASP A 94 2.01 3.63 5.92
N SER A 95 2.78 3.01 5.02
CA SER A 95 3.24 3.66 3.79
C SER A 95 2.06 4.06 2.89
N VAL A 96 1.06 3.18 2.74
CA VAL A 96 -0.17 3.47 1.98
C VAL A 96 -0.99 4.55 2.66
N GLY A 97 -1.14 4.48 4.00
CA GLY A 97 -1.84 5.51 4.76
C GLY A 97 -1.20 6.89 4.63
N GLU A 98 0.13 6.97 4.62
CA GLU A 98 0.88 8.21 4.38
C GLU A 98 0.77 8.69 2.91
N TYR A 99 0.68 7.78 1.95
CA TYR A 99 0.41 8.12 0.55
C TYR A 99 -0.96 8.81 0.44
N VAL A 100 -2.00 8.25 1.04
CA VAL A 100 -3.36 8.82 1.04
C VAL A 100 -3.37 10.17 1.76
N LEU A 101 -2.72 10.29 2.92
CA LEU A 101 -2.56 11.56 3.63
C LEU A 101 -1.90 12.62 2.74
N ALA A 102 -0.78 12.29 2.09
CA ALA A 102 -0.07 13.20 1.21
C ALA A 102 -0.92 13.58 -0.02
N ALA A 103 -1.65 12.64 -0.61
CA ALA A 103 -2.53 12.87 -1.75
C ALA A 103 -3.66 13.85 -1.40
N VAL A 104 -4.36 13.63 -0.27
CA VAL A 104 -5.42 14.53 0.19
C VAL A 104 -4.86 15.94 0.45
N LEU A 105 -3.77 16.04 1.22
CA LEU A 105 -3.15 17.34 1.51
C LEU A 105 -2.67 18.05 0.24
N ALA A 106 -2.09 17.32 -0.73
CA ALA A 106 -1.62 17.86 -2.00
C ALA A 106 -2.76 18.40 -2.88
N CYS A 107 -3.87 17.64 -3.02
CA CYS A 107 -5.04 18.05 -3.79
C CYS A 107 -5.73 19.27 -3.16
N PHE A 108 -5.98 19.24 -1.84
CA PHE A 108 -6.63 20.35 -1.16
C PHE A 108 -5.74 21.60 -1.04
N ALA A 109 -4.41 21.45 -0.94
CA ALA A 109 -3.48 22.57 -1.05
C ALA A 109 -3.51 23.21 -2.44
N LYS A 110 -3.51 22.38 -3.51
CA LYS A 110 -3.62 22.84 -4.91
C LYS A 110 -4.93 23.61 -5.16
N ARG A 111 -6.04 23.13 -4.58
CA ARG A 111 -7.35 23.82 -4.61
C ARG A 111 -7.42 25.05 -3.72
N GLN A 112 -6.41 25.33 -2.85
CA GLN A 112 -6.43 26.35 -1.80
C GLN A 112 -7.60 26.15 -0.81
N GLN A 113 -7.92 24.91 -0.44
CA GLN A 113 -9.08 24.53 0.35
C GLN A 113 -8.71 23.74 1.63
N LEU A 114 -7.46 23.79 2.10
CA LEU A 114 -7.04 23.06 3.31
C LEU A 114 -7.90 23.37 4.55
N GLN A 115 -8.46 24.57 4.63
CA GLN A 115 -9.34 24.99 5.72
C GLN A 115 -10.69 24.26 5.75
N LYS A 116 -11.10 23.59 4.65
CA LYS A 116 -12.33 22.84 4.56
C LYS A 116 -12.20 21.39 5.03
N LEU A 117 -10.97 20.91 5.30
CA LEU A 117 -10.73 19.48 5.60
C LEU A 117 -11.60 18.94 6.74
N SER A 118 -11.85 19.73 7.81
CA SER A 118 -12.67 19.29 8.93
C SER A 118 -14.16 19.13 8.62
N ASP A 119 -14.63 19.66 7.51
CA ASP A 119 -16.05 19.64 7.09
C ASP A 119 -16.35 18.47 6.13
N LEU A 120 -15.32 17.73 5.71
CA LEU A 120 -15.44 16.70 4.67
C LEU A 120 -15.77 15.33 5.23
N GLU A 121 -16.59 14.57 4.49
CA GLU A 121 -16.87 13.16 4.71
C GLU A 121 -15.98 12.29 3.79
N VAL A 122 -15.42 11.23 4.38
CA VAL A 122 -14.50 10.31 3.70
C VAL A 122 -15.02 8.89 3.75
N ALA A 123 -15.18 8.27 2.60
CA ALA A 123 -15.41 6.84 2.46
C ALA A 123 -14.08 6.09 2.26
N ILE A 124 -13.76 5.19 3.17
CA ILE A 124 -12.69 4.21 3.00
C ILE A 124 -13.32 2.89 2.54
N ILE A 125 -12.98 2.43 1.33
CA ILE A 125 -13.47 1.17 0.81
C ILE A 125 -12.50 0.05 1.17
N GLY A 126 -12.90 -0.83 2.08
CA GLY A 126 -12.07 -1.85 2.69
C GLY A 126 -11.47 -1.43 4.03
N ALA A 127 -11.96 -2.01 5.14
CA ALA A 127 -11.48 -1.78 6.50
C ALA A 127 -10.33 -2.73 6.91
N GLY A 128 -9.51 -3.15 5.95
CA GLY A 128 -8.29 -3.92 6.17
C GLY A 128 -7.15 -3.07 6.74
N ASN A 129 -5.93 -3.62 6.78
CA ASN A 129 -4.77 -2.92 7.35
C ASN A 129 -4.48 -1.58 6.69
N THR A 130 -4.53 -1.50 5.36
CA THR A 130 -4.26 -0.27 4.59
C THR A 130 -5.38 0.76 4.73
N GLY A 131 -6.64 0.33 4.67
CA GLY A 131 -7.79 1.22 4.85
C GLY A 131 -7.85 1.81 6.25
N MET A 132 -7.61 1.00 7.29
CA MET A 132 -7.53 1.49 8.67
C MET A 132 -6.36 2.45 8.88
N ALA A 133 -5.22 2.21 8.23
CA ALA A 133 -4.07 3.11 8.32
C ALA A 133 -4.33 4.46 7.62
N ALA A 134 -5.04 4.47 6.49
CA ALA A 134 -5.48 5.69 5.80
C ALA A 134 -6.54 6.44 6.63
N GLY A 135 -7.59 5.74 7.06
CA GLY A 135 -8.70 6.34 7.80
C GLY A 135 -8.25 6.99 9.11
N ARG A 136 -7.39 6.35 9.91
CA ARG A 136 -6.84 6.96 11.13
C ARG A 136 -6.13 8.28 10.86
N ARG A 137 -5.38 8.39 9.77
CA ARG A 137 -4.66 9.61 9.42
C ARG A 137 -5.61 10.72 9.00
N LEU A 138 -6.64 10.38 8.23
CA LEU A 138 -7.66 11.35 7.80
C LEU A 138 -8.54 11.80 8.97
N GLN A 139 -8.89 10.90 9.90
CA GLN A 139 -9.57 11.28 11.16
C GLN A 139 -8.71 12.24 12.00
N ALA A 140 -7.40 12.03 12.04
CA ALA A 140 -6.48 12.93 12.77
C ALA A 140 -6.35 14.32 12.11
N LEU A 141 -6.69 14.46 10.83
CA LEU A 141 -6.90 15.74 10.14
C LEU A 141 -8.26 16.39 10.46
N GLY A 142 -9.13 15.72 11.22
CA GLY A 142 -10.47 16.23 11.55
C GLY A 142 -11.57 15.84 10.56
N LEU A 143 -11.27 15.04 9.51
CA LEU A 143 -12.29 14.57 8.57
C LEU A 143 -13.22 13.53 9.23
N THR A 144 -14.47 13.50 8.82
CA THR A 144 -15.42 12.46 9.21
C THR A 144 -15.20 11.23 8.34
N VAL A 145 -14.69 10.14 8.91
CA VAL A 145 -14.31 8.91 8.17
C VAL A 145 -15.27 7.79 8.49
N HIS A 146 -15.77 7.12 7.47
CA HIS A 146 -16.51 5.87 7.57
C HIS A 146 -15.94 4.81 6.63
N TYR A 147 -16.27 3.54 6.89
CA TYR A 147 -15.68 2.40 6.18
C TYR A 147 -16.77 1.57 5.51
N TYR A 148 -16.61 1.31 4.22
CA TYR A 148 -17.46 0.39 3.48
C TYR A 148 -16.73 -0.96 3.35
N ASP A 149 -17.21 -1.97 4.09
CA ASP A 149 -16.66 -3.34 4.04
C ASP A 149 -17.75 -4.38 4.33
N PRO A 150 -18.64 -4.68 3.35
CA PRO A 150 -19.69 -5.68 3.52
C PRO A 150 -19.19 -7.07 3.93
N PRO A 151 -18.09 -7.62 3.39
CA PRO A 151 -17.56 -8.90 3.85
C PRO A 151 -17.19 -8.91 5.34
N LEU A 152 -16.53 -7.85 5.82
CA LEU A 152 -16.12 -7.75 7.22
C LEU A 152 -17.34 -7.59 8.14
N LEU A 153 -18.33 -6.79 7.73
CA LEU A 153 -19.59 -6.63 8.45
C LEU A 153 -20.31 -7.97 8.60
N ASN A 154 -20.42 -8.74 7.51
CA ASN A 154 -21.08 -10.06 7.50
C ASN A 154 -20.33 -11.11 8.33
N SER A 155 -19.03 -10.96 8.54
CA SER A 155 -18.22 -11.89 9.35
C SER A 155 -18.40 -11.71 10.87
N GLY A 156 -19.05 -10.61 11.30
CA GLY A 156 -19.16 -10.24 12.72
C GLY A 156 -17.85 -9.69 13.34
N ALA A 157 -16.81 -9.45 12.54
CA ALA A 157 -15.54 -8.93 13.01
C ALA A 157 -15.41 -7.39 12.89
N ALA A 158 -16.45 -6.72 12.41
CA ALA A 158 -16.46 -5.28 12.15
C ALA A 158 -16.22 -4.45 13.43
N GLU A 159 -16.91 -4.77 14.52
CA GLU A 159 -16.82 -4.04 15.80
C GLU A 159 -15.40 -4.01 16.40
N GLN A 160 -14.57 -4.98 16.05
CA GLN A 160 -13.17 -5.04 16.50
C GLN A 160 -12.26 -4.05 15.75
N ARG A 161 -12.74 -3.46 14.65
CA ARG A 161 -11.98 -2.58 13.76
C ARG A 161 -12.39 -1.12 13.88
N SER A 162 -13.68 -0.83 13.73
CA SER A 162 -14.27 0.52 13.80
C SER A 162 -15.77 0.43 14.01
N ASP A 163 -16.35 1.38 14.74
CA ASP A 163 -17.79 1.48 14.97
C ASP A 163 -18.56 1.97 13.72
N ASP A 164 -17.88 2.53 12.71
CA ASP A 164 -18.52 3.07 11.49
C ASP A 164 -18.18 2.22 10.25
N ILE A 165 -18.29 0.90 10.36
CA ILE A 165 -18.24 -0.02 9.23
C ILE A 165 -19.66 -0.35 8.78
N HIS A 166 -19.95 -0.19 7.46
CA HIS A 166 -21.26 -0.37 6.89
C HIS A 166 -21.22 -0.97 5.46
N ASP A 167 -22.41 -1.25 4.89
CA ASP A 167 -22.64 -1.77 3.54
C ASP A 167 -23.46 -0.82 2.66
N HIS A 168 -23.59 0.45 3.04
CA HIS A 168 -24.42 1.45 2.35
C HIS A 168 -23.64 2.11 1.20
N TRP A 169 -23.75 1.56 -0.02
CA TRP A 169 -23.02 2.05 -1.20
C TRP A 169 -23.32 3.51 -1.55
N GLN A 170 -24.59 3.94 -1.43
CA GLN A 170 -24.95 5.34 -1.70
C GLN A 170 -24.23 6.35 -0.79
N ARG A 171 -23.93 5.96 0.46
CA ARG A 171 -23.14 6.81 1.37
C ARG A 171 -21.70 6.99 0.83
N VAL A 172 -21.14 5.93 0.26
CA VAL A 172 -19.82 6.01 -0.39
C VAL A 172 -19.83 6.99 -1.55
N LEU A 173 -20.82 6.88 -2.46
CA LEU A 173 -20.92 7.75 -3.63
C LEU A 173 -21.18 9.23 -3.28
N ASN A 174 -21.75 9.51 -2.12
CA ASN A 174 -22.02 10.87 -1.64
C ASN A 174 -20.84 11.50 -0.85
N SER A 175 -19.77 10.76 -0.59
CA SER A 175 -18.63 11.25 0.20
C SER A 175 -17.75 12.19 -0.61
N ASP A 176 -17.17 13.21 0.04
CA ASP A 176 -16.28 14.20 -0.60
C ASP A 176 -14.94 13.58 -1.05
N VAL A 177 -14.46 12.61 -0.27
CA VAL A 177 -13.24 11.86 -0.57
C VAL A 177 -13.54 10.37 -0.51
N ILE A 178 -13.15 9.63 -1.54
CA ILE A 178 -13.33 8.18 -1.65
C ILE A 178 -11.95 7.55 -1.85
N SER A 179 -11.57 6.59 -0.98
CA SER A 179 -10.27 5.93 -1.08
C SER A 179 -10.40 4.41 -1.06
N CYS A 180 -9.90 3.76 -2.12
CA CYS A 180 -9.99 2.31 -2.33
C CYS A 180 -8.83 1.55 -1.69
N HIS A 181 -9.16 0.53 -0.88
CA HIS A 181 -8.21 -0.32 -0.14
C HIS A 181 -8.61 -1.79 -0.13
N VAL A 182 -9.26 -2.25 -1.18
CA VAL A 182 -9.76 -3.63 -1.34
C VAL A 182 -8.84 -4.50 -2.19
N PRO A 183 -8.80 -5.82 -2.00
CA PRO A 183 -8.21 -6.75 -2.97
C PRO A 183 -9.03 -6.77 -4.27
N LEU A 184 -8.45 -7.27 -5.37
CA LEU A 184 -9.20 -7.54 -6.59
C LEU A 184 -9.88 -8.90 -6.51
N ILE A 185 -11.21 -8.90 -6.54
CA ILE A 185 -12.07 -10.09 -6.48
C ILE A 185 -13.00 -10.07 -7.70
N ASN A 186 -12.89 -11.09 -8.56
CA ASN A 186 -13.62 -11.15 -9.83
C ASN A 186 -14.99 -11.84 -9.73
N GLY A 187 -15.38 -12.34 -8.54
CA GLY A 187 -16.66 -13.08 -8.39
C GLY A 187 -17.01 -13.27 -6.93
N GLY A 188 -18.06 -14.07 -6.67
CA GLY A 188 -18.59 -14.27 -5.31
C GLY A 188 -19.64 -13.24 -4.93
N ALA A 189 -19.94 -13.13 -3.63
CA ALA A 189 -21.00 -12.26 -3.13
C ALA A 189 -20.63 -10.77 -3.14
N HIS A 190 -19.33 -10.45 -3.09
CA HIS A 190 -18.82 -9.08 -3.02
C HIS A 190 -17.63 -8.90 -3.98
N PRO A 191 -17.88 -8.90 -5.31
CA PRO A 191 -16.82 -8.64 -6.29
C PRO A 191 -16.33 -7.20 -6.16
N THR A 192 -15.04 -6.99 -6.42
CA THR A 192 -14.42 -5.66 -6.40
C THR A 192 -13.86 -5.25 -7.76
N GLN A 193 -13.83 -6.17 -8.73
CA GLN A 193 -13.54 -5.81 -10.12
C GLN A 193 -14.61 -4.88 -10.64
N HIS A 194 -14.18 -3.73 -11.17
CA HIS A 194 -15.06 -2.66 -11.64
C HIS A 194 -16.13 -2.27 -10.61
N LEU A 195 -15.72 -2.20 -9.33
CA LEU A 195 -16.58 -1.70 -8.26
C LEU A 195 -17.05 -0.26 -8.55
N PHE A 196 -16.16 0.52 -9.20
CA PHE A 196 -16.48 1.77 -9.86
C PHE A 196 -16.65 1.51 -11.37
N ASP A 197 -17.81 1.02 -11.74
CA ASP A 197 -18.27 0.89 -13.12
C ASP A 197 -18.82 2.22 -13.65
N ILE A 198 -19.39 2.21 -14.87
CA ILE A 198 -19.91 3.41 -15.52
C ILE A 198 -21.04 4.07 -14.69
N GLU A 199 -21.89 3.30 -14.03
CA GLU A 199 -23.04 3.83 -13.25
C GLU A 199 -22.54 4.49 -11.96
N ALA A 200 -21.61 3.85 -11.25
CA ALA A 200 -20.98 4.40 -10.06
C ALA A 200 -20.19 5.68 -10.40
N LEU A 201 -19.40 5.68 -11.49
CA LEU A 201 -18.61 6.84 -11.91
C LEU A 201 -19.48 8.02 -12.34
N GLN A 202 -20.59 7.78 -13.04
CA GLN A 202 -21.56 8.83 -13.41
C GLN A 202 -22.31 9.42 -12.21
N SER A 203 -22.29 8.76 -11.06
CA SER A 203 -22.87 9.27 -9.80
C SER A 203 -21.91 10.18 -9.05
N LEU A 204 -20.64 10.27 -9.47
CA LEU A 204 -19.65 11.16 -8.87
C LEU A 204 -19.63 12.51 -9.59
N HIS A 205 -19.09 13.53 -8.93
CA HIS A 205 -19.01 14.90 -9.48
C HIS A 205 -17.62 15.53 -9.26
N SER A 206 -17.35 16.62 -9.96
CA SER A 206 -16.03 17.27 -10.05
C SER A 206 -15.45 17.79 -8.72
N GLU A 207 -16.30 18.03 -7.71
CA GLU A 207 -15.83 18.45 -6.38
C GLU A 207 -15.25 17.30 -5.54
N GLN A 208 -15.60 16.05 -5.87
CA GLN A 208 -15.16 14.87 -5.15
C GLN A 208 -13.71 14.49 -5.52
N LEU A 209 -13.05 13.75 -4.61
CA LEU A 209 -11.72 13.20 -4.81
C LEU A 209 -11.79 11.68 -4.76
N LEU A 210 -11.47 10.99 -5.86
CA LEU A 210 -11.37 9.53 -5.93
C LEU A 210 -9.90 9.10 -5.91
N ILE A 211 -9.50 8.31 -4.91
CA ILE A 211 -8.15 7.78 -4.72
C ILE A 211 -8.19 6.26 -4.91
N ASN A 212 -7.43 5.73 -5.86
CA ASN A 212 -7.21 4.29 -5.96
C ASN A 212 -5.74 3.93 -5.68
N ALA A 213 -5.48 3.41 -4.48
CA ALA A 213 -4.20 2.89 -4.03
C ALA A 213 -4.30 1.38 -3.67
N SER A 214 -5.22 0.66 -4.35
CA SER A 214 -5.50 -0.76 -4.09
C SER A 214 -5.13 -1.67 -5.26
N ARG A 215 -6.02 -1.84 -6.24
CA ARG A 215 -5.82 -2.57 -7.49
C ARG A 215 -6.45 -1.80 -8.66
N GLY A 216 -5.77 -1.76 -9.80
CA GLY A 216 -6.21 -0.96 -10.96
C GLY A 216 -7.63 -1.25 -11.39
N ALA A 217 -7.96 -2.51 -11.60
CA ALA A 217 -9.29 -2.95 -12.05
C ALA A 217 -10.42 -2.85 -11.00
N VAL A 218 -10.20 -2.21 -9.85
CA VAL A 218 -11.28 -1.78 -8.94
C VAL A 218 -12.07 -0.63 -9.54
N VAL A 219 -11.41 0.21 -10.34
CA VAL A 219 -12.02 1.27 -11.13
C VAL A 219 -11.93 0.88 -12.60
N ASP A 220 -13.05 0.83 -13.31
CA ASP A 220 -13.09 0.61 -14.75
C ASP A 220 -12.46 1.82 -15.48
N ASN A 221 -11.24 1.65 -15.98
CA ASN A 221 -10.48 2.74 -16.57
C ASN A 221 -11.10 3.26 -17.87
N GLN A 222 -11.78 2.40 -18.65
CA GLN A 222 -12.46 2.81 -19.89
C GLN A 222 -13.75 3.60 -19.56
N ALA A 223 -14.50 3.16 -18.57
CA ALA A 223 -15.65 3.90 -18.08
C ALA A 223 -15.23 5.26 -17.51
N LEU A 224 -14.09 5.33 -16.79
CA LEU A 224 -13.54 6.56 -16.24
C LEU A 224 -13.16 7.57 -17.34
N ILE A 225 -12.48 7.12 -18.40
CA ILE A 225 -12.16 7.95 -19.57
C ILE A 225 -13.44 8.49 -20.20
N ALA A 226 -14.45 7.63 -20.40
CA ALA A 226 -15.72 8.02 -20.98
C ALA A 226 -16.51 9.05 -20.12
N CYS A 227 -16.49 8.90 -18.79
CA CYS A 227 -17.11 9.87 -17.86
C CYS A 227 -16.37 11.21 -17.92
N CYS A 228 -15.05 11.23 -17.86
CA CYS A 228 -14.27 12.46 -17.90
C CYS A 228 -14.44 13.22 -19.23
N ALA A 229 -14.63 12.51 -20.33
CA ALA A 229 -14.92 13.12 -21.63
C ALA A 229 -16.26 13.86 -21.67
N GLN A 230 -17.21 13.54 -20.77
CA GLN A 230 -18.51 14.21 -20.64
C GLN A 230 -18.45 15.49 -19.76
N GLY A 231 -17.32 15.71 -19.08
CA GLY A 231 -17.04 16.96 -18.34
C GLY A 231 -17.41 16.96 -16.86
N ASP A 232 -18.03 15.90 -16.34
CA ASP A 232 -18.31 15.75 -14.90
C ASP A 232 -17.55 14.54 -14.35
N CYS A 233 -16.30 14.77 -13.95
CA CYS A 233 -15.36 13.75 -13.50
C CYS A 233 -14.78 14.16 -12.14
N PRO A 234 -14.73 13.28 -11.15
CA PRO A 234 -14.09 13.58 -9.88
C PRO A 234 -12.59 13.87 -10.10
N GLU A 235 -11.98 14.60 -9.18
CA GLU A 235 -10.51 14.69 -9.16
C GLU A 235 -9.92 13.33 -8.85
N LEU A 236 -8.87 12.92 -9.59
CA LEU A 236 -8.36 11.57 -9.58
C LEU A 236 -6.96 11.49 -9.01
N VAL A 237 -6.73 10.53 -8.10
CA VAL A 237 -5.40 10.09 -7.65
C VAL A 237 -5.28 8.59 -7.88
N LEU A 238 -4.43 8.19 -8.80
CA LEU A 238 -4.25 6.79 -9.16
C LEU A 238 -2.80 6.35 -8.92
N ASP A 239 -2.62 5.40 -8.00
CA ASP A 239 -1.36 4.68 -7.82
C ASP A 239 -1.32 3.37 -8.61
N VAL A 240 -2.50 2.83 -8.89
CA VAL A 240 -2.70 1.54 -9.56
C VAL A 240 -3.55 1.72 -10.82
N TRP A 241 -3.29 0.86 -11.83
CA TRP A 241 -3.83 1.03 -13.16
C TRP A 241 -4.34 -0.32 -13.70
N GLU A 242 -5.46 -0.30 -14.39
CA GLU A 242 -5.90 -1.48 -15.11
C GLU A 242 -4.93 -1.77 -16.26
N GLY A 243 -4.54 -3.04 -16.40
CA GLY A 243 -3.59 -3.47 -17.43
C GLY A 243 -2.12 -3.16 -17.16
N GLU A 244 -1.74 -2.62 -15.96
CA GLU A 244 -0.34 -2.37 -15.62
C GLU A 244 0.55 -3.61 -15.85
N PRO A 245 1.78 -3.46 -16.34
CA PRO A 245 2.51 -2.21 -16.51
C PRO A 245 2.19 -1.44 -17.81
N GLN A 246 1.35 -1.96 -18.71
CA GLN A 246 0.90 -1.27 -19.91
C GLN A 246 -0.38 -0.49 -19.58
N ILE A 247 -0.21 0.78 -19.18
CA ILE A 247 -1.34 1.64 -18.82
C ILE A 247 -1.97 2.28 -20.06
N ASP A 248 -3.24 2.68 -19.94
CA ASP A 248 -3.90 3.45 -20.98
C ASP A 248 -3.39 4.89 -21.00
N SER A 249 -2.85 5.32 -22.17
CA SER A 249 -2.27 6.65 -22.32
C SER A 249 -3.32 7.78 -22.30
N GLU A 250 -4.60 7.48 -22.58
CA GLU A 250 -5.68 8.46 -22.55
C GLU A 250 -6.11 8.79 -21.11
N LEU A 251 -5.88 7.87 -20.18
CA LEU A 251 -6.23 8.09 -18.76
C LEU A 251 -5.24 9.03 -18.05
N LEU A 252 -3.95 8.94 -18.36
CA LEU A 252 -2.92 9.70 -17.63
C LEU A 252 -3.12 11.23 -17.62
N PRO A 253 -3.54 11.89 -18.69
CA PRO A 253 -3.83 13.33 -18.68
C PRO A 253 -5.00 13.75 -17.80
N LEU A 254 -5.93 12.82 -17.51
CA LEU A 254 -7.13 13.05 -16.70
C LEU A 254 -6.87 12.97 -15.19
N VAL A 255 -5.74 12.39 -14.78
CA VAL A 255 -5.39 12.14 -13.39
C VAL A 255 -4.61 13.31 -12.80
N THR A 256 -5.01 13.79 -11.62
CA THR A 256 -4.33 14.88 -10.92
C THR A 256 -2.98 14.44 -10.35
N ILE A 257 -2.95 13.27 -9.70
CA ILE A 257 -1.71 12.66 -9.19
C ILE A 257 -1.66 11.22 -9.68
N ALA A 258 -0.67 10.92 -10.51
CA ALA A 258 -0.42 9.63 -11.12
C ALA A 258 0.89 9.04 -10.57
N THR A 259 0.87 7.81 -10.04
CA THR A 259 2.07 7.16 -9.53
C THR A 259 2.15 5.70 -10.00
N PRO A 260 3.37 5.11 -10.10
CA PRO A 260 3.56 3.80 -10.73
C PRO A 260 3.47 2.65 -9.72
N HIS A 261 2.35 2.52 -9.00
CA HIS A 261 2.09 1.46 -8.00
C HIS A 261 3.15 1.43 -6.88
N ILE A 262 3.34 2.59 -6.22
CA ILE A 262 4.40 2.81 -5.21
C ILE A 262 3.86 3.30 -3.86
N ALA A 263 2.55 3.41 -3.67
CA ALA A 263 1.95 3.88 -2.41
C ALA A 263 2.51 3.14 -1.18
N GLY A 264 2.72 1.82 -1.31
CA GLY A 264 3.32 0.99 -0.27
C GLY A 264 4.86 1.00 -0.22
N HIS A 265 5.54 1.76 -1.07
CA HIS A 265 7.00 1.72 -1.20
C HIS A 265 7.68 2.73 -0.28
N SER A 266 7.93 2.37 0.97
CA SER A 266 8.90 3.03 1.86
C SER A 266 10.00 2.05 2.27
N ALA A 267 11.08 2.54 2.87
CA ALA A 267 12.12 1.68 3.42
C ALA A 267 11.55 0.78 4.53
N GLU A 268 10.76 1.38 5.43
CA GLU A 268 10.09 0.67 6.52
C GLU A 268 9.10 -0.39 6.01
N GLY A 269 8.28 -0.05 5.01
CA GLY A 269 7.32 -0.99 4.41
C GLY A 269 7.99 -2.18 3.74
N LYS A 270 9.08 -1.92 2.99
CA LYS A 270 9.84 -2.98 2.31
C LYS A 270 10.56 -3.90 3.30
N ILE A 271 11.25 -3.33 4.30
CA ILE A 271 11.97 -4.11 5.32
C ILE A 271 10.98 -4.77 6.28
N GLY A 272 9.88 -4.11 6.64
CA GLY A 272 8.80 -4.69 7.42
C GLY A 272 8.24 -5.96 6.79
N GLY A 273 7.97 -5.94 5.49
CA GLY A 273 7.56 -7.13 4.75
C GLY A 273 8.61 -8.25 4.78
N ALA A 274 9.89 -7.92 4.64
CA ALA A 274 10.98 -8.89 4.73
C ALA A 274 11.10 -9.49 6.15
N ILE A 275 10.96 -8.68 7.19
CA ILE A 275 10.94 -9.14 8.60
C ILE A 275 9.78 -10.11 8.83
N MET A 276 8.58 -9.78 8.35
CA MET A 276 7.40 -10.63 8.52
C MET A 276 7.61 -12.01 7.92
N VAL A 277 8.03 -12.09 6.65
CA VAL A 277 8.24 -13.39 6.01
C VAL A 277 9.42 -14.17 6.59
N ALA A 278 10.47 -13.49 7.06
CA ALA A 278 11.57 -14.13 7.75
C ALA A 278 11.15 -14.68 9.12
N ARG A 279 10.29 -13.97 9.85
CA ARG A 279 9.71 -14.44 11.12
C ARG A 279 8.85 -15.69 10.91
N GLU A 280 7.92 -15.66 9.94
CA GLU A 280 7.10 -16.81 9.57
C GLU A 280 7.94 -18.03 9.15
N LEU A 281 9.05 -17.81 8.41
CA LEU A 281 10.00 -18.86 8.10
C LEU A 281 10.62 -19.48 9.36
N HIS A 282 11.07 -18.63 10.29
CA HIS A 282 11.69 -19.10 11.54
C HIS A 282 10.69 -19.87 12.39
N ASP A 283 9.48 -19.36 12.54
CA ASP A 283 8.41 -19.98 13.31
C ASP A 283 8.03 -21.34 12.71
N PHE A 284 7.88 -21.43 11.39
CA PHE A 284 7.57 -22.68 10.69
C PHE A 284 8.64 -23.77 10.91
N PHE A 285 9.92 -23.39 10.91
CA PHE A 285 11.03 -24.35 11.13
C PHE A 285 11.46 -24.46 12.61
N GLY A 286 10.74 -23.87 13.56
CA GLY A 286 11.01 -23.95 15.00
C GLY A 286 12.29 -23.23 15.42
N LEU A 287 12.65 -22.13 14.70
CA LEU A 287 13.86 -21.35 14.95
C LEU A 287 13.53 -20.04 15.69
N THR A 288 14.50 -19.48 16.39
CA THR A 288 14.32 -18.20 17.09
C THR A 288 14.58 -17.01 16.15
N PHE A 289 13.62 -16.09 16.06
CA PHE A 289 13.76 -14.82 15.31
C PHE A 289 14.01 -13.66 16.30
N LYS A 290 15.02 -12.81 16.05
CA LYS A 290 15.45 -11.73 16.98
C LYS A 290 15.65 -10.35 16.31
N HIS A 291 15.24 -10.18 15.07
CA HIS A 291 15.47 -8.92 14.36
C HIS A 291 14.32 -7.94 14.57
N GLU A 292 14.68 -6.67 14.77
CA GLU A 292 13.76 -5.54 14.89
C GLU A 292 13.96 -4.56 13.72
N LEU A 293 12.90 -3.87 13.30
CA LEU A 293 12.94 -2.92 12.18
C LEU A 293 14.00 -1.82 12.41
N SER A 294 14.06 -1.28 13.63
CA SER A 294 15.00 -0.23 14.04
C SER A 294 16.48 -0.62 13.90
N SER A 295 16.80 -1.92 13.99
CA SER A 295 18.18 -2.39 13.82
C SER A 295 18.62 -2.48 12.37
N LEU A 296 17.69 -2.42 11.41
CA LEU A 296 17.94 -2.60 9.98
C LEU A 296 17.86 -1.32 9.17
N LEU A 297 17.33 -0.24 9.77
CA LEU A 297 17.19 1.05 9.13
C LEU A 297 18.02 2.10 9.85
N PRO A 298 18.84 2.88 9.12
CA PRO A 298 19.53 4.01 9.71
C PRO A 298 18.56 5.09 10.18
N ASP A 299 18.91 5.82 11.21
CA ASP A 299 18.20 7.03 11.62
C ASP A 299 18.20 8.05 10.47
N CYS A 300 17.07 8.72 10.26
CA CYS A 300 16.94 9.80 9.28
C CYS A 300 17.66 11.09 9.69
N GLY A 301 17.99 11.24 10.96
CA GLY A 301 18.57 12.46 11.50
C GLY A 301 17.64 13.68 11.40
N TRP A 302 16.32 13.47 11.29
CA TRP A 302 15.39 14.59 11.20
C TRP A 302 15.27 15.29 12.56
N PRO A 303 15.43 16.62 12.62
CA PRO A 303 15.35 17.35 13.87
C PRO A 303 13.93 17.29 14.46
N SER A 304 13.84 17.28 15.78
CA SER A 304 12.55 17.43 16.47
C SER A 304 11.92 18.79 16.16
N LEU A 305 10.63 18.80 15.89
CA LEU A 305 9.84 20.00 15.65
C LEU A 305 8.84 20.20 16.78
N PRO A 306 8.58 21.45 17.22
CA PRO A 306 7.53 21.73 18.18
C PRO A 306 6.15 21.60 17.54
N ALA A 307 5.20 20.98 18.24
CA ALA A 307 3.82 20.83 17.77
C ALA A 307 3.14 22.18 17.45
N ASP A 308 3.42 23.23 18.25
CA ASP A 308 2.87 24.57 18.04
C ASP A 308 3.31 25.22 16.72
N GLY A 309 4.45 24.79 16.17
CA GLY A 309 4.91 25.22 14.84
C GLY A 309 4.17 24.52 13.67
N ILE A 310 3.23 23.61 13.96
CA ILE A 310 2.47 22.83 12.99
C ILE A 310 0.96 22.90 13.36
N ALA A 311 0.50 24.06 13.81
CA ALA A 311 -0.87 24.25 14.31
C ALA A 311 -1.90 24.35 13.17
N GLU A 312 -1.48 24.87 12.01
CA GLU A 312 -2.34 25.08 10.85
C GLU A 312 -2.22 23.93 9.85
N TRP A 313 -3.30 23.59 9.17
CA TRP A 313 -3.29 22.55 8.12
C TRP A 313 -2.29 22.85 6.98
N SER A 314 -2.03 24.12 6.69
CA SER A 314 -1.03 24.55 5.72
C SER A 314 0.40 24.18 6.13
N GLN A 315 0.74 24.36 7.40
CA GLN A 315 2.05 24.00 7.95
C GLN A 315 2.23 22.48 8.00
N LEU A 316 1.16 21.75 8.35
CA LEU A 316 1.16 20.30 8.33
C LEU A 316 1.32 19.77 6.89
N ALA A 317 0.58 20.32 5.93
CA ALA A 317 0.69 19.96 4.52
C ALA A 317 2.12 20.19 4.00
N GLU A 318 2.72 21.35 4.30
CA GLU A 318 4.11 21.65 3.94
C GLU A 318 5.07 20.62 4.55
N LEU A 319 4.92 20.27 5.83
CA LEU A 319 5.76 19.28 6.49
C LEU A 319 5.62 17.90 5.84
N VAL A 320 4.39 17.41 5.65
CA VAL A 320 4.13 16.09 5.06
C VAL A 320 4.69 16.03 3.64
N LEU A 321 4.39 17.02 2.79
CA LEU A 321 4.82 17.05 1.40
C LEU A 321 6.34 17.26 1.25
N ARG A 322 6.99 17.92 2.19
CA ARG A 322 8.46 18.00 2.25
C ARG A 322 9.10 16.66 2.63
N ARG A 323 8.45 15.83 3.46
CA ARG A 323 8.93 14.48 3.81
C ARG A 323 8.59 13.45 2.74
N TYR A 324 7.46 13.63 2.09
CA TYR A 324 7.04 12.82 0.95
C TYR A 324 6.52 13.70 -0.19
N ASP A 325 7.41 14.04 -1.11
CA ASP A 325 7.07 14.78 -2.32
C ASP A 325 6.37 13.86 -3.33
N ILE A 326 5.04 13.83 -3.27
CA ILE A 326 4.17 13.04 -4.16
C ILE A 326 4.14 13.65 -5.58
N TRP A 327 4.36 14.97 -5.71
CA TRP A 327 4.41 15.63 -7.01
C TRP A 327 5.65 15.24 -7.83
N ALA A 328 6.77 14.97 -7.15
CA ALA A 328 7.96 14.42 -7.82
C ALA A 328 7.71 13.01 -8.38
N ASP A 329 6.92 12.18 -7.68
CA ASP A 329 6.53 10.86 -8.15
C ASP A 329 5.55 10.96 -9.34
N ASP A 330 4.57 11.89 -9.30
CA ASP A 330 3.69 12.22 -10.43
C ASP A 330 4.47 12.69 -11.67
N ALA A 331 5.40 13.61 -11.47
CA ALA A 331 6.23 14.12 -12.58
C ALA A 331 7.07 13.01 -13.23
N ALA A 332 7.64 12.10 -12.43
CA ALA A 332 8.36 10.95 -12.93
C ALA A 332 7.46 9.98 -13.70
N MET A 333 6.23 9.73 -13.20
CA MET A 333 5.24 8.91 -13.88
C MET A 333 4.87 9.48 -15.25
N ARG A 334 4.59 10.78 -15.33
CA ARG A 334 4.26 11.46 -16.59
C ARG A 334 5.42 11.46 -17.59
N ALA A 335 6.65 11.58 -17.09
CA ALA A 335 7.84 11.60 -17.95
C ALA A 335 8.22 10.23 -18.51
N TYR A 336 8.05 9.16 -17.74
CA TYR A 336 8.65 7.86 -18.05
C TYR A 336 7.66 6.69 -17.95
N GLY A 337 6.52 6.82 -17.25
CA GLY A 337 5.63 5.73 -16.91
C GLY A 337 4.65 5.29 -18.00
N ILE A 338 4.58 5.98 -19.13
CA ILE A 338 3.60 5.70 -20.21
C ILE A 338 3.87 4.34 -20.87
N THR A 339 5.13 3.90 -20.93
CA THR A 339 5.48 2.59 -21.51
C THR A 339 5.58 1.53 -20.41
N ALA A 340 5.27 0.27 -20.74
CA ALA A 340 5.40 -0.85 -19.81
C ALA A 340 6.82 -0.96 -19.21
N SER A 341 7.85 -0.77 -20.03
CA SER A 341 9.25 -0.77 -19.57
C SER A 341 9.54 0.40 -18.63
N GLY A 342 9.04 1.61 -18.94
CA GLY A 342 9.22 2.80 -18.10
C GLY A 342 8.52 2.63 -16.75
N PHE A 343 7.27 2.15 -16.76
CA PHE A 343 6.50 1.85 -15.56
C PHE A 343 7.24 0.86 -14.65
N ASP A 344 7.67 -0.28 -15.20
CA ASP A 344 8.44 -1.28 -14.45
C ASP A 344 9.76 -0.73 -13.90
N GLN A 345 10.46 0.13 -14.67
CA GLN A 345 11.71 0.76 -14.22
C GLN A 345 11.49 1.74 -13.07
N LEU A 346 10.44 2.57 -13.13
CA LEU A 346 10.08 3.49 -12.06
C LEU A 346 9.80 2.73 -10.75
N ARG A 347 9.05 1.62 -10.81
CA ARG A 347 8.80 0.78 -9.64
C ARG A 347 10.06 0.10 -9.10
N LYS A 348 10.83 -0.54 -10.00
CA LYS A 348 12.05 -1.29 -9.64
C LYS A 348 13.10 -0.40 -9.00
N ASN A 349 13.27 0.81 -9.54
CA ASN A 349 14.29 1.75 -9.10
C ASN A 349 13.75 2.84 -8.16
N TYR A 350 12.50 2.71 -7.72
CA TYR A 350 11.84 3.74 -6.91
C TYR A 350 12.71 4.16 -5.73
N ARG A 351 13.19 5.42 -5.81
CA ARG A 351 14.03 6.08 -4.81
C ARG A 351 15.15 5.18 -4.26
N LYS A 352 15.82 4.42 -5.14
CA LYS A 352 16.83 3.41 -4.77
C LYS A 352 17.96 4.01 -3.92
N ASP A 353 18.45 5.19 -4.29
CA ASP A 353 19.58 5.85 -3.62
C ASP A 353 19.14 6.73 -2.43
N ASN A 354 17.88 7.14 -2.39
CA ASN A 354 17.29 7.90 -1.29
C ASN A 354 15.85 7.40 -1.02
N PRO A 355 15.70 6.25 -0.34
CA PRO A 355 14.41 5.63 -0.16
C PRO A 355 13.46 6.52 0.64
N ARG A 356 12.18 6.54 0.23
CA ARG A 356 11.13 7.19 1.00
C ARG A 356 11.12 6.63 2.41
N ARG A 357 11.14 7.52 3.40
CA ARG A 357 11.05 7.18 4.82
C ARG A 357 9.67 7.57 5.35
N GLN A 358 9.16 6.81 6.30
CA GLN A 358 7.87 7.07 6.92
C GLN A 358 7.92 8.26 7.89
N LEU A 359 6.75 8.88 8.12
CA LEU A 359 6.59 10.03 9.02
C LEU A 359 6.94 9.71 10.48
N ASN A 360 6.91 8.42 10.87
CA ASN A 360 7.34 7.98 12.21
C ASN A 360 8.83 8.25 12.51
N ASN A 361 9.62 8.63 11.50
CA ASN A 361 11.00 9.11 11.68
C ASN A 361 11.07 10.61 11.99
N GLN A 362 9.94 11.34 11.91
CA GLN A 362 9.91 12.77 12.26
C GLN A 362 9.45 12.93 13.71
N PRO A 363 10.37 13.31 14.64
CA PRO A 363 10.00 13.57 16.01
C PRO A 363 9.19 14.87 16.14
N ILE A 364 8.08 14.84 16.90
CA ILE A 364 7.25 16.01 17.22
C ILE A 364 7.13 16.14 18.73
N ALA A 365 7.64 17.25 19.26
CA ALA A 365 7.57 17.59 20.67
C ALA A 365 6.23 18.25 21.00
N CYS A 366 5.44 17.60 21.85
CA CYS A 366 4.06 17.96 22.18
C CYS A 366 3.94 18.40 23.65
N HIS A 367 3.02 19.34 23.94
CA HIS A 367 2.80 19.85 25.30
C HIS A 367 1.75 19.05 26.08
N ASN A 368 0.87 18.32 25.41
CA ASN A 368 -0.22 17.59 26.04
C ASN A 368 -0.54 16.26 25.33
N THR A 369 -1.33 15.44 26.01
CA THR A 369 -1.73 14.11 25.52
C THR A 369 -2.60 14.15 24.24
N GLN A 370 -3.37 15.22 24.05
CA GLN A 370 -4.21 15.38 22.86
C GLN A 370 -3.33 15.59 21.60
N GLN A 371 -2.33 16.47 21.69
CA GLN A 371 -1.35 16.66 20.60
C GLN A 371 -0.59 15.36 20.32
N ILE A 372 -0.13 14.64 21.36
CA ILE A 372 0.54 13.34 21.18
C ILE A 372 -0.37 12.38 20.42
N ALA A 373 -1.63 12.24 20.82
CA ALA A 373 -2.59 11.36 20.17
C ALA A 373 -2.81 11.75 18.70
N GLN A 374 -2.99 13.02 18.41
CA GLN A 374 -3.21 13.53 17.06
C GLN A 374 -2.00 13.31 16.16
N PHE A 375 -0.80 13.73 16.56
CA PHE A 375 0.40 13.56 15.73
C PHE A 375 0.81 12.10 15.58
N SER A 376 0.61 11.26 16.61
CA SER A 376 0.80 9.80 16.48
C SER A 376 -0.19 9.16 15.49
N ALA A 377 -1.45 9.58 15.50
CA ALA A 377 -2.46 9.09 14.56
C ALA A 377 -2.17 9.53 13.11
N LEU A 378 -1.58 10.71 12.91
CA LEU A 378 -1.05 11.17 11.61
C LEU A 378 0.15 10.35 11.13
N GLY A 379 0.82 9.62 12.02
CA GLY A 379 1.98 8.79 11.70
C GLY A 379 3.33 9.32 12.19
N PHE A 380 3.38 10.44 12.89
CA PHE A 380 4.61 11.02 13.42
C PHE A 380 5.09 10.35 14.73
N ASN A 381 6.36 10.50 15.04
CA ASN A 381 6.93 10.12 16.34
C ASN A 381 6.67 11.24 17.36
N ALA A 382 5.46 11.25 17.92
CA ALA A 382 5.04 12.27 18.86
C ALA A 382 5.42 11.89 20.31
N PHE A 383 5.98 12.84 21.05
CA PHE A 383 6.41 12.64 22.44
C PHE A 383 6.17 13.90 23.27
N ARG A 384 6.21 13.77 24.58
CA ARG A 384 6.06 14.89 25.51
C ARG A 384 7.35 15.73 25.55
N ALA A 385 7.22 17.04 25.34
CA ALA A 385 8.32 18.00 25.41
C ALA A 385 8.85 18.18 26.85
#